data_c4f148c30ebeaa08d51e0d6f1b9b629e
#
_entry.id   c4f148c30ebeaa08d51e0d6f1b9b629e
#
_cell.length_a   1.000
_cell.length_b   1.000
_cell.length_c   1.000
_cell.angle_alpha   90.00
_cell.angle_beta   90.00
_cell.angle_gamma   90.00
#
_symmetry.space_group_name_H-M   'P 1'
#
loop_
_entity.id
_entity.type
_entity.pdbx_description
1 polymer ?
#
loop_
_entity_poly.entity_id
_entity_poly.type
_entity_poly.pdbx_seq_one_letter_code
_entity_poly.pdbx_strand_id
1 'polypeptide(L)'
;MVAPEGREEETVTRLARVGFDNTLGYLEGGIAAWEAAGKETDKVESQTAVALKEALAKNAELPVFDVRKKGEYQSQHIPNATHTPLDYLNDHLNAFPAQEQFYIHCAGGYRSMIAASILKSRGIHNLIDVSGGFKAIQEAAIETTEYICPTTLK
;
A
#
# COMPACT_ATOMS: atom_id res chain seq x y z
N MET A 1 -2.58 -19.81 -7.60
CA MET A 1 -2.92 -18.37 -7.49
C MET A 1 -4.36 -18.18 -7.04
N VAL A 2 -4.74 -16.96 -6.62
CA VAL A 2 -6.14 -16.56 -6.38
C VAL A 2 -6.47 -15.48 -7.41
N ALA A 3 -7.58 -15.65 -8.12
CA ALA A 3 -8.07 -14.71 -9.13
C ALA A 3 -9.56 -14.44 -8.90
N PRO A 4 -10.10 -13.30 -9.37
CA PRO A 4 -11.54 -13.12 -9.45
C PRO A 4 -12.15 -14.19 -10.36
N GLU A 5 -13.36 -14.65 -10.03
CA GLU A 5 -14.07 -15.66 -10.79
C GLU A 5 -14.21 -15.26 -12.29
N GLY A 6 -13.89 -16.18 -13.18
CA GLY A 6 -13.90 -15.96 -14.63
C GLY A 6 -12.73 -15.17 -15.20
N ARG A 7 -11.74 -14.80 -14.38
CA ARG A 7 -10.55 -14.05 -14.81
C ARG A 7 -9.24 -14.83 -14.63
N GLU A 8 -9.31 -16.11 -14.46
CA GLU A 8 -8.17 -16.98 -14.19
C GLU A 8 -7.16 -16.96 -15.35
N GLU A 9 -7.64 -17.12 -16.60
CA GLU A 9 -6.79 -17.09 -17.80
C GLU A 9 -6.13 -15.73 -18.03
N GLU A 10 -6.88 -14.64 -17.81
CA GLU A 10 -6.31 -13.29 -17.88
C GLU A 10 -5.21 -13.11 -16.85
N THR A 11 -5.43 -13.58 -15.61
CA THR A 11 -4.46 -13.48 -14.52
C THR A 11 -3.19 -14.26 -14.84
N VAL A 12 -3.30 -15.49 -15.35
CA VAL A 12 -2.15 -16.29 -15.82
C VAL A 12 -1.37 -15.55 -16.89
N THR A 13 -2.08 -15.02 -17.91
CA THR A 13 -1.46 -14.29 -19.01
C THR A 13 -0.69 -13.05 -18.51
N ARG A 14 -1.28 -12.31 -17.57
CA ARG A 14 -0.64 -11.11 -16.99
C ARG A 14 0.59 -11.46 -16.14
N LEU A 15 0.51 -12.55 -15.36
CA LEU A 15 1.64 -13.04 -14.58
C LEU A 15 2.79 -13.50 -15.49
N ALA A 16 2.49 -14.25 -16.56
CA ALA A 16 3.49 -14.70 -17.52
C ALA A 16 4.23 -13.53 -18.20
N ARG A 17 3.53 -12.43 -18.51
CA ARG A 17 4.13 -11.22 -19.11
C ARG A 17 5.18 -10.54 -18.23
N VAL A 18 5.16 -10.80 -16.93
CA VAL A 18 6.13 -10.26 -15.95
C VAL A 18 7.03 -11.34 -15.36
N GLY A 19 7.11 -12.50 -16.02
CA GLY A 19 8.06 -13.56 -15.69
C GLY A 19 7.54 -14.64 -14.72
N PHE A 20 6.26 -14.60 -14.33
CA PHE A 20 5.62 -15.65 -13.51
C PHE A 20 4.86 -16.63 -14.42
N ASP A 21 5.59 -17.44 -15.17
CA ASP A 21 5.05 -18.36 -16.18
C ASP A 21 4.81 -19.79 -15.67
N ASN A 22 5.21 -20.09 -14.43
CA ASN A 22 4.99 -21.40 -13.81
C ASN A 22 3.77 -21.39 -12.89
N THR A 23 2.58 -21.23 -13.46
CA THR A 23 1.31 -21.28 -12.70
C THR A 23 0.88 -22.75 -12.55
N LEU A 24 0.90 -23.27 -11.33
CA LEU A 24 0.52 -24.65 -11.01
C LEU A 24 -1.00 -24.85 -10.95
N GLY A 25 -1.77 -23.79 -10.76
CA GLY A 25 -3.22 -23.84 -10.64
C GLY A 25 -3.79 -22.58 -9.98
N TYR A 26 -5.09 -22.59 -9.78
CA TYR A 26 -5.81 -21.53 -9.07
C TYR A 26 -6.72 -22.11 -7.99
N LEU A 27 -7.08 -21.28 -7.03
CA LEU A 27 -8.01 -21.62 -5.96
C LEU A 27 -9.44 -21.43 -6.50
N GLU A 28 -10.14 -22.56 -6.75
CA GLU A 28 -11.55 -22.54 -7.16
C GLU A 28 -12.40 -21.94 -6.03
N GLY A 29 -13.34 -21.05 -6.37
CA GLY A 29 -14.14 -20.32 -5.39
C GLY A 29 -13.38 -19.22 -4.64
N GLY A 30 -12.10 -18.99 -4.97
CA GLY A 30 -11.31 -17.87 -4.46
C GLY A 30 -11.16 -17.88 -2.93
N ILE A 31 -11.03 -16.67 -2.38
CA ILE A 31 -10.82 -16.48 -0.93
C ILE A 31 -12.04 -16.95 -0.10
N ALA A 32 -13.25 -16.88 -0.65
CA ALA A 32 -14.45 -17.34 0.02
C ALA A 32 -14.41 -18.86 0.28
N ALA A 33 -13.93 -19.65 -0.69
CA ALA A 33 -13.74 -21.09 -0.50
C ALA A 33 -12.65 -21.39 0.53
N TRP A 34 -11.59 -20.60 0.59
CA TRP A 34 -10.54 -20.70 1.60
C TRP A 34 -11.08 -20.46 3.01
N GLU A 35 -11.87 -19.39 3.20
CA GLU A 35 -12.51 -19.06 4.47
C GLU A 35 -13.55 -20.12 4.89
N ALA A 36 -14.38 -20.60 3.94
CA ALA A 36 -15.34 -21.68 4.19
C ALA A 36 -14.66 -23.00 4.61
N ALA A 37 -13.44 -23.24 4.16
CA ALA A 37 -12.62 -24.39 4.59
C ALA A 37 -11.94 -24.18 5.95
N GLY A 38 -12.26 -23.10 6.68
CA GLY A 38 -11.69 -22.79 7.99
C GLY A 38 -10.19 -22.48 7.98
N LYS A 39 -9.66 -22.04 6.84
CA LYS A 39 -8.25 -21.67 6.70
C LYS A 39 -8.00 -20.27 7.23
N GLU A 40 -6.81 -20.06 7.80
CA GLU A 40 -6.41 -18.75 8.32
C GLU A 40 -6.36 -17.69 7.22
N THR A 41 -6.94 -16.54 7.54
CA THR A 41 -6.86 -15.33 6.73
C THR A 41 -6.38 -14.17 7.59
N ASP A 42 -5.72 -13.21 6.96
CA ASP A 42 -5.33 -11.97 7.59
C ASP A 42 -5.85 -10.80 6.74
N LYS A 43 -6.09 -9.66 7.38
CA LYS A 43 -6.63 -8.45 6.73
C LYS A 43 -5.71 -7.27 7.01
N VAL A 44 -5.51 -6.44 5.99
CA VAL A 44 -4.89 -5.13 6.17
C VAL A 44 -5.97 -4.16 6.64
N GLU A 45 -5.75 -3.50 7.78
CA GLU A 45 -6.61 -2.40 8.20
C GLU A 45 -6.50 -1.26 7.20
N SER A 46 -7.63 -0.74 6.76
CA SER A 46 -7.68 0.32 5.77
C SER A 46 -8.65 1.42 6.22
N GLN A 47 -8.22 2.66 6.14
CA GLN A 47 -9.01 3.83 6.50
C GLN A 47 -9.08 4.84 5.35
N THR A 48 -10.08 5.70 5.37
CA THR A 48 -10.23 6.76 4.37
C THR A 48 -9.23 7.89 4.59
N ALA A 49 -8.94 8.67 3.56
CA ALA A 49 -8.12 9.88 3.69
C ALA A 49 -8.75 10.92 4.65
N VAL A 50 -10.09 10.93 4.78
CA VAL A 50 -10.77 11.80 5.75
C VAL A 50 -10.43 11.36 7.18
N ALA A 51 -10.42 10.06 7.47
CA ALA A 51 -10.03 9.54 8.78
C ALA A 51 -8.55 9.85 9.08
N LEU A 52 -7.66 9.73 8.09
CA LEU A 52 -6.27 10.16 8.24
C LEU A 52 -6.17 11.66 8.57
N LYS A 53 -6.96 12.52 7.89
CA LYS A 53 -6.99 13.96 8.18
C LYS A 53 -7.38 14.25 9.63
N GLU A 54 -8.39 13.57 10.13
CA GLU A 54 -8.83 13.70 11.53
C GLU A 54 -7.76 13.19 12.52
N ALA A 55 -7.06 12.11 12.16
CA ALA A 55 -5.96 11.58 12.97
C ALA A 55 -4.77 12.57 13.02
N LEU A 56 -4.37 13.13 11.89
CA LEU A 56 -3.32 14.15 11.81
C LEU A 56 -3.68 15.45 12.56
N ALA A 57 -4.96 15.84 12.56
CA ALA A 57 -5.43 17.00 13.32
C ALA A 57 -5.33 16.79 14.84
N LYS A 58 -5.39 15.54 15.31
CA LYS A 58 -5.22 15.17 16.73
C LYS A 58 -3.75 14.95 17.11
N ASN A 59 -2.95 14.46 16.19
CA ASN A 59 -1.53 14.19 16.37
C ASN A 59 -0.77 14.49 15.08
N ALA A 60 -0.14 15.67 15.00
CA ALA A 60 0.62 16.10 13.84
C ALA A 60 1.90 15.28 13.59
N GLU A 61 2.41 14.59 14.62
CA GLU A 61 3.60 13.73 14.55
C GLU A 61 3.27 12.27 14.19
N LEU A 62 2.01 11.99 13.85
CA LEU A 62 1.57 10.65 13.45
C LEU A 62 2.42 10.13 12.28
N PRO A 63 3.08 8.96 12.40
CA PRO A 63 3.94 8.48 11.34
C PRO A 63 3.14 8.13 10.07
N VAL A 64 3.51 8.74 8.95
CA VAL A 64 2.94 8.46 7.62
C VAL A 64 4.06 8.02 6.69
N PHE A 65 3.87 6.91 6.00
CA PHE A 65 4.84 6.34 5.06
C PHE A 65 4.31 6.41 3.63
N ASP A 66 5.11 7.00 2.74
CA ASP A 66 4.83 7.08 1.32
C ASP A 66 5.67 6.07 0.56
N VAL A 67 5.02 5.04 -0.03
CA VAL A 67 5.69 3.98 -0.78
C VAL A 67 5.70 4.22 -2.29
N ARG A 68 5.44 5.44 -2.73
CA ARG A 68 5.52 5.83 -4.15
C ARG A 68 6.98 5.89 -4.61
N LYS A 69 7.16 5.98 -5.92
CA LYS A 69 8.49 6.20 -6.50
C LYS A 69 9.04 7.57 -6.10
N LYS A 70 10.37 7.68 -6.09
CA LYS A 70 11.09 8.90 -5.70
C LYS A 70 10.57 10.16 -6.41
N GLY A 71 10.37 10.09 -7.72
CA GLY A 71 9.88 11.24 -8.50
C GLY A 71 8.46 11.68 -8.10
N GLU A 72 7.57 10.73 -7.74
CA GLU A 72 6.22 11.05 -7.26
C GLU A 72 6.28 11.75 -5.89
N TYR A 73 7.09 11.23 -4.97
CA TYR A 73 7.29 11.81 -3.65
C TYR A 73 7.92 13.21 -3.74
N GLN A 74 8.98 13.37 -4.53
CA GLN A 74 9.66 14.66 -4.71
C GLN A 74 8.76 15.70 -5.40
N SER A 75 7.82 15.26 -6.24
CA SER A 75 6.87 16.16 -6.89
C SER A 75 5.88 16.76 -5.89
N GLN A 76 5.34 15.96 -5.00
CA GLN A 76 4.44 16.41 -3.94
C GLN A 76 4.21 15.28 -2.93
N HIS A 77 4.19 15.59 -1.63
CA HIS A 77 3.94 14.61 -0.55
C HIS A 77 3.34 15.30 0.68
N ILE A 78 2.86 14.51 1.65
CA ILE A 78 2.44 15.02 2.97
C ILE A 78 3.69 15.51 3.71
N PRO A 79 3.72 16.73 4.30
CA PRO A 79 4.82 17.17 5.15
C PRO A 79 5.13 16.14 6.24
N ASN A 80 6.41 15.89 6.51
CA ASN A 80 6.91 14.91 7.46
C ASN A 80 6.62 13.43 7.12
N ALA A 81 6.00 13.11 5.96
CA ALA A 81 5.87 11.73 5.54
C ALA A 81 7.25 11.11 5.24
N THR A 82 7.48 9.91 5.76
CA THR A 82 8.71 9.15 5.50
C THR A 82 8.61 8.45 4.16
N HIS A 83 9.59 8.69 3.27
CA HIS A 83 9.64 8.05 1.96
C HIS A 83 10.30 6.68 2.03
N THR A 84 9.53 5.63 1.78
CA THR A 84 9.98 4.22 1.76
C THR A 84 9.46 3.53 0.50
N PRO A 85 10.04 3.80 -0.68
CA PRO A 85 9.50 3.32 -1.95
C PRO A 85 9.40 1.80 -1.97
N LEU A 86 8.29 1.27 -2.53
CA LEU A 86 8.02 -0.17 -2.59
C LEU A 86 9.19 -0.96 -3.18
N ASP A 87 9.84 -0.41 -4.21
CA ASP A 87 10.94 -1.06 -4.92
C ASP A 87 12.15 -1.37 -3.99
N TYR A 88 12.29 -0.62 -2.88
CA TYR A 88 13.36 -0.75 -1.89
C TYR A 88 12.84 -1.00 -0.47
N LEU A 89 11.61 -1.48 -0.34
CA LEU A 89 10.94 -1.63 0.96
C LEU A 89 11.75 -2.47 1.95
N ASN A 90 12.40 -3.54 1.47
CA ASN A 90 13.21 -4.42 2.31
C ASN A 90 14.44 -3.71 2.92
N ASP A 91 14.95 -2.68 2.26
CA ASP A 91 16.09 -1.90 2.76
C ASP A 91 15.66 -0.89 3.83
N HIS A 92 14.36 -0.61 3.92
CA HIS A 92 13.75 0.35 4.83
C HIS A 92 12.97 -0.27 6.00
N LEU A 93 13.03 -1.59 6.21
CA LEU A 93 12.24 -2.27 7.26
C LEU A 93 12.44 -1.67 8.66
N ASN A 94 13.65 -1.22 8.96
CA ASN A 94 13.99 -0.61 10.25
C ASN A 94 13.41 0.81 10.44
N ALA A 95 12.88 1.44 9.40
CA ALA A 95 12.25 2.75 9.49
C ALA A 95 10.82 2.67 10.06
N PHE A 96 10.19 1.49 9.98
CA PHE A 96 8.82 1.32 10.45
C PHE A 96 8.77 1.13 11.97
N PRO A 97 7.88 1.84 12.69
CA PRO A 97 7.78 1.71 14.14
C PRO A 97 7.31 0.33 14.55
N ALA A 98 7.94 -0.25 15.57
CA ALA A 98 7.62 -1.59 16.05
C ALA A 98 6.33 -1.64 16.91
N GLN A 99 6.01 -0.56 17.61
CA GLN A 99 4.94 -0.50 18.62
C GLN A 99 3.88 0.58 18.34
N GLU A 100 4.26 1.64 17.65
CA GLU A 100 3.38 2.76 17.34
C GLU A 100 2.61 2.49 16.05
N GLN A 101 1.32 2.83 16.03
CA GLN A 101 0.50 2.73 14.82
C GLN A 101 0.95 3.78 13.80
N PHE A 102 1.02 3.40 12.54
CA PHE A 102 1.40 4.26 11.45
C PHE A 102 0.50 4.06 10.22
N TYR A 103 0.47 5.09 9.37
CA TYR A 103 -0.25 5.04 8.11
C TYR A 103 0.70 4.82 6.94
N ILE A 104 0.21 4.05 5.94
CA ILE A 104 0.94 3.80 4.72
C ILE A 104 0.06 4.13 3.51
N HIS A 105 0.62 4.79 2.51
CA HIS A 105 -0.10 5.07 1.27
C HIS A 105 0.79 4.97 0.04
N CYS A 106 0.15 4.80 -1.11
CA CYS A 106 0.78 5.01 -2.42
C CYS A 106 -0.04 6.00 -3.26
N ALA A 107 -0.01 5.93 -4.58
CA ALA A 107 -0.80 6.83 -5.43
C ALA A 107 -2.31 6.53 -5.37
N GLY A 108 -2.70 5.24 -5.46
CA GLY A 108 -4.10 4.84 -5.58
C GLY A 108 -4.49 3.60 -4.77
N GLY A 109 -3.63 3.11 -3.84
CA GLY A 109 -3.92 2.00 -2.93
C GLY A 109 -3.29 0.65 -3.31
N TYR A 110 -2.87 0.42 -4.57
CA TYR A 110 -2.36 -0.89 -5.00
C TYR A 110 -0.97 -1.22 -4.42
N ARG A 111 0.00 -0.31 -4.57
CA ARG A 111 1.38 -0.49 -4.08
C ARG A 111 1.45 -0.52 -2.56
N SER A 112 0.64 0.28 -1.87
CA SER A 112 0.57 0.28 -0.41
C SER A 112 0.01 -1.02 0.15
N MET A 113 -0.94 -1.65 -0.53
CA MET A 113 -1.45 -2.97 -0.15
C MET A 113 -0.37 -4.06 -0.29
N ILE A 114 0.45 -4.01 -1.34
CA ILE A 114 1.61 -4.90 -1.50
C ILE A 114 2.63 -4.66 -0.39
N ALA A 115 2.97 -3.39 -0.13
CA ALA A 115 3.88 -3.02 0.95
C ALA A 115 3.37 -3.50 2.32
N ALA A 116 2.08 -3.31 2.61
CA ALA A 116 1.43 -3.79 3.82
C ALA A 116 1.55 -5.31 3.98
N SER A 117 1.33 -6.06 2.91
CA SER A 117 1.48 -7.52 2.91
C SER A 117 2.92 -7.96 3.20
N ILE A 118 3.91 -7.27 2.61
CA ILE A 118 5.33 -7.54 2.88
C ILE A 118 5.67 -7.21 4.34
N LEU A 119 5.24 -6.06 4.86
CA LEU A 119 5.50 -5.65 6.24
C LEU A 119 4.88 -6.64 7.23
N LYS A 120 3.62 -7.05 7.02
CA LYS A 120 2.94 -8.05 7.86
C LYS A 120 3.66 -9.40 7.84
N SER A 121 4.16 -9.85 6.69
CA SER A 121 4.97 -11.07 6.60
C SER A 121 6.31 -10.98 7.35
N ARG A 122 6.76 -9.78 7.71
CA ARG A 122 7.96 -9.50 8.53
C ARG A 122 7.63 -9.19 9.99
N GLY A 123 6.37 -9.38 10.40
CA GLY A 123 5.92 -9.20 11.78
C GLY A 123 5.53 -7.75 12.13
N ILE A 124 5.40 -6.85 11.16
CA ILE A 124 4.98 -5.46 11.37
C ILE A 124 3.48 -5.39 11.09
N HIS A 125 2.65 -5.40 12.14
CA HIS A 125 1.19 -5.50 12.04
C HIS A 125 0.43 -4.21 12.39
N ASN A 126 1.11 -3.21 12.91
CA ASN A 126 0.55 -1.95 13.43
C ASN A 126 0.38 -0.86 12.36
N LEU A 127 0.14 -1.27 11.13
CA LEU A 127 -0.04 -0.39 9.97
C LEU A 127 -1.51 -0.23 9.56
N ILE A 128 -1.84 0.94 9.01
CA ILE A 128 -3.13 1.25 8.41
C ILE A 128 -2.88 1.73 6.96
N ASP A 129 -3.51 1.07 5.99
CA ASP A 129 -3.50 1.53 4.60
C ASP A 129 -4.47 2.69 4.39
N VAL A 130 -4.08 3.69 3.62
CA VAL A 130 -4.95 4.80 3.23
C VAL A 130 -5.64 4.48 1.91
N SER A 131 -6.94 4.16 1.99
CA SER A 131 -7.77 3.86 0.81
C SER A 131 -7.75 4.99 -0.20
N GLY A 132 -7.51 4.65 -1.46
CA GLY A 132 -7.41 5.61 -2.57
C GLY A 132 -6.07 6.35 -2.62
N GLY A 133 -5.19 6.16 -1.64
CA GLY A 133 -3.82 6.67 -1.64
C GLY A 133 -3.71 8.19 -1.76
N PHE A 134 -2.65 8.68 -2.39
CA PHE A 134 -2.33 10.11 -2.50
C PHE A 134 -3.43 10.91 -3.24
N LYS A 135 -4.11 10.28 -4.19
CA LYS A 135 -5.25 10.91 -4.85
C LYS A 135 -6.36 11.26 -3.85
N ALA A 136 -6.76 10.31 -3.00
CA ALA A 136 -7.76 10.55 -1.97
C ALA A 136 -7.26 11.55 -0.90
N ILE A 137 -5.96 11.55 -0.59
CA ILE A 137 -5.32 12.51 0.31
C ILE A 137 -5.48 13.94 -0.22
N GLN A 138 -5.26 14.17 -1.52
CA GLN A 138 -5.48 15.46 -2.17
C GLN A 138 -6.96 15.85 -2.17
N GLU A 139 -7.86 14.93 -2.51
CA GLU A 139 -9.31 15.15 -2.49
C GLU A 139 -9.85 15.50 -1.09
N ALA A 140 -9.26 14.91 -0.04
CA ALA A 140 -9.58 15.24 1.36
C ALA A 140 -8.98 16.59 1.83
N ALA A 141 -8.20 17.26 0.97
CA ALA A 141 -7.48 18.49 1.30
C ALA A 141 -6.62 18.35 2.58
N ILE A 142 -5.85 17.26 2.65
CA ILE A 142 -4.74 17.13 3.60
C ILE A 142 -3.61 18.02 3.10
N GLU A 143 -2.92 18.70 4.01
CA GLU A 143 -1.78 19.54 3.66
C GLU A 143 -0.71 18.71 2.93
N THR A 144 -0.20 19.26 1.84
CA THR A 144 0.87 18.68 1.04
C THR A 144 1.93 19.74 0.75
N THR A 145 3.14 19.28 0.45
CA THR A 145 4.21 20.19 -0.02
C THR A 145 3.80 20.87 -1.32
N GLU A 146 4.51 21.94 -1.67
CA GLU A 146 4.32 22.61 -2.96
C GLU A 146 4.60 21.64 -4.12
N TYR A 147 3.75 21.70 -5.16
CA TYR A 147 3.90 20.83 -6.32
C TYR A 147 5.11 21.24 -7.18
N ILE A 148 5.99 20.29 -7.44
CA ILE A 148 7.13 20.45 -8.35
C ILE A 148 6.93 19.50 -9.53
N CYS A 149 6.98 20.03 -10.76
CA CYS A 149 6.83 19.22 -11.95
C CYS A 149 7.94 18.13 -12.03
N PRO A 150 7.59 16.84 -12.19
CA PRO A 150 8.59 15.76 -12.23
C PRO A 150 9.67 15.93 -13.30
N THR A 151 9.38 16.63 -14.40
CA THR A 151 10.35 16.90 -15.48
C THR A 151 11.41 17.93 -15.11
N THR A 152 11.21 18.68 -14.03
CA THR A 152 12.19 19.66 -13.51
C THR A 152 13.05 19.09 -12.39
N LEU A 153 12.70 17.90 -11.87
CA LEU A 153 13.49 17.18 -10.89
C LEU A 153 14.70 16.52 -11.60
N LYS A 154 15.89 17.02 -11.35
CA LYS A 154 17.17 16.47 -11.86
C LYS A 154 17.73 15.41 -10.93
#